data_47e68a97e4f11b8d748fb011ef922c7e
#
_entry.id   47e68a97e4f11b8d748fb011ef922c7e
#
_cell.length_a   1.000
_cell.length_b   1.000
_cell.length_c   1.000
_cell.angle_alpha   90.00
_cell.angle_beta   90.00
_cell.angle_gamma   90.00
#
_symmetry.space_group_name_H-M   'P 1'
#
loop_
_entity.id
_entity.type
_entity.pdbx_description
1 polymer ?
#
loop_
_entity_poly.entity_id
_entity_poly.type
_entity_poly.pdbx_seq_one_letter_code
_entity_poly.pdbx_strand_id
1 'polypeptide(L)'
;DHRDLHSFPTRRSSDLIANLVPNSMREILEAGDAGIEAVAHCQAQVDSMAADEKLILAEAGIISPLEELPLLAPVPNPKLILSVGLNYWKHLEEMEGTPTPKHPAAFMKTRDSLSGSGSPIIAPPQCPNMIDYEGELCFVIGRQCHNVSAEEAMDYVAGYTIANDVSARNWVGEVFASDGTFPAIHSWERNINGKQLPGFTPCGPVLVTREEISEPNNLQMKTTLNGEVMQSTNTDDMIFKLPELISYFSQWYQFHPGDIVTTGSPAGVGFGRDPKVFMKPGDVVEVEVEGIGKLSNTIVEMNSGR
;
A
#
# COMPACT_ATOMS: atom_id res chain seq x y z
N ASP A 1 -6.97 61.15 -7.45
CA ASP A 1 -7.48 60.05 -6.65
C ASP A 1 -7.50 58.75 -7.46
N HIS A 2 -6.35 58.17 -7.64
CA HIS A 2 -6.24 56.83 -8.24
C HIS A 2 -5.72 55.89 -7.20
N ARG A 3 -6.59 55.03 -6.71
CA ARG A 3 -6.20 53.79 -6.01
C ARG A 3 -6.04 52.71 -7.05
N ASP A 4 -4.81 52.45 -7.43
CA ASP A 4 -4.48 51.23 -8.16
C ASP A 4 -4.61 50.06 -7.20
N LEU A 5 -5.73 49.37 -7.26
CA LEU A 5 -5.94 48.06 -6.71
C LEU A 5 -5.13 47.09 -7.57
N HIS A 6 -4.00 46.64 -7.06
CA HIS A 6 -3.33 45.49 -7.62
C HIS A 6 -4.33 44.32 -7.67
N SER A 7 -4.78 44.02 -8.87
CA SER A 7 -5.68 42.88 -9.13
C SER A 7 -4.93 41.61 -8.84
N PHE A 8 -5.26 40.96 -7.73
CA PHE A 8 -5.00 39.53 -7.57
C PHE A 8 -5.53 38.80 -8.82
N PRO A 9 -4.87 37.71 -9.23
CA PRO A 9 -5.32 36.93 -10.37
C PRO A 9 -6.80 36.60 -10.19
N THR A 10 -7.59 37.06 -11.14
CA THR A 10 -9.03 36.90 -11.11
C THR A 10 -9.37 35.42 -10.99
N ARG A 11 -10.50 35.05 -10.34
CA ARG A 11 -11.05 33.70 -10.22
C ARG A 11 -10.86 32.80 -11.46
N ARG A 12 -10.75 33.42 -12.65
CA ARG A 12 -10.51 32.70 -13.91
C ARG A 12 -9.14 31.98 -14.01
N SER A 13 -8.07 32.47 -13.38
CA SER A 13 -6.78 31.79 -13.42
C SER A 13 -6.68 30.69 -12.35
N SER A 14 -7.31 30.88 -11.17
CA SER A 14 -7.45 29.83 -10.17
C SER A 14 -8.39 28.71 -10.64
N ASP A 15 -9.47 29.05 -11.35
CA ASP A 15 -10.40 28.10 -11.95
C ASP A 15 -9.75 27.31 -13.09
N LEU A 16 -8.80 27.89 -13.82
CA LEU A 16 -8.02 27.21 -14.86
C LEU A 16 -7.00 26.22 -14.26
N ILE A 17 -6.36 26.56 -13.16
CA ILE A 17 -5.43 25.67 -12.46
C ILE A 17 -6.21 24.55 -11.75
N ALA A 18 -7.32 24.85 -11.11
CA ALA A 18 -8.20 23.86 -10.46
C ALA A 18 -8.79 22.83 -11.45
N ASN A 19 -8.93 23.23 -12.73
CA ASN A 19 -9.38 22.32 -13.81
C ASN A 19 -8.23 21.52 -14.47
N LEU A 20 -6.96 21.82 -14.14
CA LEU A 20 -5.79 21.15 -14.73
C LEU A 20 -5.29 19.98 -13.89
N VAL A 21 -5.47 20.02 -12.57
CA VAL A 21 -5.09 18.94 -11.66
C VAL A 21 -6.34 18.21 -11.21
N PRO A 22 -6.47 16.92 -11.51
CA PRO A 22 -7.59 16.12 -11.03
C PRO A 22 -7.66 16.07 -9.50
N ASN A 23 -8.86 15.87 -8.95
CA ASN A 23 -9.14 15.98 -7.51
C ASN A 23 -8.76 14.74 -6.70
N SER A 24 -8.30 13.69 -7.34
CA SER A 24 -7.90 12.45 -6.66
C SER A 24 -6.68 11.82 -7.34
N MET A 25 -5.88 11.09 -6.57
CA MET A 25 -4.74 10.34 -7.11
C MET A 25 -5.15 9.43 -8.27
N ARG A 26 -6.29 8.76 -8.15
CA ARG A 26 -6.78 7.89 -9.22
C ARG A 26 -7.08 8.66 -10.51
N GLU A 27 -7.72 9.82 -10.43
CA GLU A 27 -7.97 10.66 -11.60
C GLU A 27 -6.67 11.21 -12.20
N ILE A 28 -5.67 11.52 -11.38
CA ILE A 28 -4.32 11.89 -11.83
C ILE A 28 -3.71 10.74 -12.65
N LEU A 29 -3.79 9.51 -12.14
CA LEU A 29 -3.30 8.33 -12.84
C LEU A 29 -4.12 7.99 -14.10
N GLU A 30 -5.44 8.18 -14.08
CA GLU A 30 -6.31 8.01 -15.26
C GLU A 30 -5.98 9.03 -16.36
N ALA A 31 -5.51 10.23 -15.99
CA ALA A 31 -5.03 11.25 -16.93
C ALA A 31 -3.62 10.96 -17.50
N GLY A 32 -2.92 9.95 -16.95
CA GLY A 32 -1.59 9.53 -17.40
C GLY A 32 -0.54 10.63 -17.25
N ASP A 33 0.36 10.76 -18.24
CA ASP A 33 1.47 11.71 -18.21
C ASP A 33 0.98 13.15 -17.99
N ALA A 34 -0.14 13.52 -18.60
CA ALA A 34 -0.72 14.87 -18.41
C ALA A 34 -1.12 15.15 -16.95
N GLY A 35 -1.60 14.14 -16.21
CA GLY A 35 -1.92 14.24 -14.80
C GLY A 35 -0.66 14.45 -13.94
N ILE A 36 0.38 13.69 -14.21
CA ILE A 36 1.68 13.80 -13.52
C ILE A 36 2.34 15.15 -13.82
N GLU A 37 2.36 15.58 -15.08
CA GLU A 37 2.87 16.90 -15.48
C GLU A 37 2.12 18.05 -14.80
N ALA A 38 0.80 17.94 -14.66
CA ALA A 38 -0.01 18.96 -13.97
C ALA A 38 0.36 19.05 -12.48
N VAL A 39 0.59 17.93 -11.79
CA VAL A 39 1.06 17.91 -10.40
C VAL A 39 2.46 18.52 -10.30
N ALA A 40 3.40 18.11 -11.16
CA ALA A 40 4.76 18.64 -11.18
C ALA A 40 4.77 20.17 -11.45
N HIS A 41 3.89 20.64 -12.32
CA HIS A 41 3.74 22.08 -12.58
C HIS A 41 3.27 22.84 -11.34
N CYS A 42 2.26 22.31 -10.62
CA CYS A 42 1.79 22.92 -9.37
C CYS A 42 2.89 22.95 -8.31
N GLN A 43 3.64 21.86 -8.16
CA GLN A 43 4.77 21.78 -7.23
C GLN A 43 5.81 22.85 -7.56
N ALA A 44 6.23 22.95 -8.83
CA ALA A 44 7.20 23.94 -9.28
C ALA A 44 6.72 25.38 -9.04
N GLN A 45 5.43 25.65 -9.20
CA GLN A 45 4.86 26.97 -8.89
C GLN A 45 4.99 27.28 -7.40
N VAL A 46 4.61 26.36 -6.52
CA VAL A 46 4.73 26.55 -5.07
C VAL A 46 6.20 26.72 -4.67
N ASP A 47 7.11 25.92 -5.24
CA ASP A 47 8.54 26.00 -4.93
C ASP A 47 9.14 27.36 -5.32
N SER A 48 8.68 27.96 -6.40
CA SER A 48 9.14 29.26 -6.90
C SER A 48 8.58 30.48 -6.13
N MET A 49 7.55 30.30 -5.29
CA MET A 49 6.92 31.37 -4.52
C MET A 49 7.86 31.93 -3.45
N ALA A 50 7.75 33.21 -3.17
CA ALA A 50 8.42 33.86 -2.05
C ALA A 50 7.85 33.38 -0.70
N ALA A 51 8.63 33.53 0.38
CA ALA A 51 8.24 33.04 1.70
C ALA A 51 6.93 33.67 2.23
N ASP A 52 6.70 34.93 1.95
CA ASP A 52 5.50 35.65 2.33
C ASP A 52 4.27 35.16 1.54
N GLU A 53 4.42 34.83 0.26
CA GLU A 53 3.35 34.23 -0.55
C GLU A 53 2.99 32.82 -0.02
N LYS A 54 4.00 31.99 0.32
CA LYS A 54 3.77 30.68 0.94
C LYS A 54 3.05 30.80 2.28
N LEU A 55 3.39 31.82 3.08
CA LEU A 55 2.74 32.09 4.36
C LEU A 55 1.24 32.41 4.17
N ILE A 56 0.91 33.24 3.18
CA ILE A 56 -0.49 33.55 2.85
C ILE A 56 -1.27 32.28 2.48
N LEU A 57 -0.67 31.38 1.67
CA LEU A 57 -1.32 30.13 1.29
C LEU A 57 -1.47 29.17 2.49
N ALA A 58 -0.50 29.16 3.40
CA ALA A 58 -0.57 28.38 4.63
C ALA A 58 -1.67 28.88 5.58
N GLU A 59 -1.76 30.20 5.80
CA GLU A 59 -2.82 30.83 6.60
C GLU A 59 -4.22 30.59 6.00
N ALA A 60 -4.31 30.50 4.67
CA ALA A 60 -5.53 30.16 3.96
C ALA A 60 -5.87 28.65 3.96
N GLY A 61 -5.00 27.80 4.52
CA GLY A 61 -5.16 26.36 4.54
C GLY A 61 -5.02 25.68 3.17
N ILE A 62 -4.36 26.36 2.22
CA ILE A 62 -4.13 25.83 0.86
C ILE A 62 -2.90 24.94 0.80
N ILE A 63 -1.87 25.26 1.57
CA ILE A 63 -0.69 24.41 1.80
C ILE A 63 -0.54 24.16 3.30
N SER A 64 -0.02 23.00 3.64
CA SER A 64 0.23 22.61 5.03
C SER A 64 1.51 21.77 5.13
N PRO A 65 2.24 21.82 6.25
CA PRO A 65 3.33 20.88 6.48
C PRO A 65 2.85 19.43 6.41
N LEU A 66 3.61 18.57 5.74
CA LEU A 66 3.21 17.17 5.53
C LEU A 66 3.01 16.42 6.86
N GLU A 67 3.84 16.72 7.86
CA GLU A 67 3.81 16.12 9.19
C GLU A 67 2.56 16.46 10.02
N GLU A 68 1.82 17.49 9.63
CA GLU A 68 0.57 17.90 10.28
C GLU A 68 -0.67 17.29 9.62
N LEU A 69 -0.49 16.61 8.48
CA LEU A 69 -1.60 16.05 7.70
C LEU A 69 -1.84 14.58 8.05
N PRO A 70 -3.11 14.16 8.23
CA PRO A 70 -3.44 12.76 8.28
C PRO A 70 -3.25 12.16 6.89
N LEU A 71 -2.33 11.19 6.76
CA LEU A 71 -2.09 10.53 5.50
C LEU A 71 -3.13 9.43 5.27
N LEU A 72 -3.86 9.52 4.17
CA LEU A 72 -4.64 8.41 3.64
C LEU A 72 -3.71 7.47 2.85
N ALA A 73 -4.21 6.28 2.46
CA ALA A 73 -3.52 5.49 1.44
C ALA A 73 -3.29 6.35 0.18
N PRO A 74 -2.15 6.21 -0.51
CA PRO A 74 -1.85 7.03 -1.69
C PRO A 74 -2.94 6.98 -2.76
N VAL A 75 -3.58 5.82 -2.93
CA VAL A 75 -4.79 5.66 -3.76
C VAL A 75 -5.92 5.17 -2.86
N PRO A 76 -6.76 6.07 -2.29
CA PRO A 76 -7.78 5.69 -1.30
C PRO A 76 -9.01 5.01 -1.91
N ASN A 77 -9.16 5.01 -3.22
CA ASN A 77 -10.32 4.49 -3.93
C ASN A 77 -9.95 3.55 -5.11
N PRO A 78 -9.07 2.54 -4.90
CA PRO A 78 -8.75 1.57 -5.94
C PRO A 78 -10.01 0.79 -6.36
N LYS A 79 -10.06 0.31 -7.60
CA LYS A 79 -11.11 -0.64 -8.04
C LYS A 79 -10.78 -2.05 -7.58
N LEU A 80 -9.49 -2.39 -7.55
CA LEU A 80 -8.98 -3.68 -7.14
C LEU A 80 -7.81 -3.49 -6.16
N ILE A 81 -7.81 -4.28 -5.09
CA ILE A 81 -6.65 -4.54 -4.26
C ILE A 81 -6.37 -6.04 -4.37
N LEU A 82 -5.28 -6.39 -5.02
CA LEU A 82 -4.85 -7.77 -5.22
C LEU A 82 -3.66 -8.06 -4.32
N SER A 83 -3.82 -8.98 -3.37
CA SER A 83 -2.76 -9.34 -2.42
C SER A 83 -2.18 -10.69 -2.82
N VAL A 84 -0.89 -10.69 -3.22
CA VAL A 84 -0.15 -11.90 -3.58
C VAL A 84 0.25 -12.64 -2.32
N GLY A 85 0.15 -13.95 -2.32
CA GLY A 85 0.58 -14.80 -1.22
C GLY A 85 1.74 -15.73 -1.63
N LEU A 86 2.55 -16.16 -0.64
CA LEU A 86 3.58 -17.19 -0.80
C LEU A 86 4.60 -16.86 -1.91
N ASN A 87 5.08 -15.63 -1.97
CA ASN A 87 5.92 -15.14 -3.07
C ASN A 87 7.38 -14.85 -2.68
N TYR A 88 7.84 -15.30 -1.51
CA TYR A 88 9.24 -15.16 -1.09
C TYR A 88 9.85 -16.49 -0.72
N TRP A 89 11.06 -16.76 -1.20
CA TRP A 89 11.75 -18.04 -0.99
C TRP A 89 11.96 -18.35 0.49
N LYS A 90 12.51 -17.41 1.25
CA LYS A 90 12.77 -17.59 2.69
C LYS A 90 11.48 -17.76 3.49
N HIS A 91 10.37 -17.16 3.04
CA HIS A 91 9.08 -17.37 3.68
C HIS A 91 8.53 -18.79 3.45
N LEU A 92 8.74 -19.36 2.26
CA LEU A 92 8.40 -20.76 2.02
C LEU A 92 9.25 -21.72 2.88
N GLU A 93 10.52 -21.39 3.08
CA GLU A 93 11.43 -22.17 3.95
C GLU A 93 10.95 -22.19 5.40
N GLU A 94 10.44 -21.07 5.93
CA GLU A 94 9.82 -21.01 7.27
C GLU A 94 8.59 -21.92 7.41
N MET A 95 7.85 -22.13 6.33
CA MET A 95 6.66 -22.96 6.29
C MET A 95 7.01 -24.36 5.84
N GLU A 96 7.69 -25.12 6.69
CA GLU A 96 8.14 -26.48 6.41
C GLU A 96 7.05 -27.33 5.72
N GLY A 97 7.44 -27.97 4.61
CA GLY A 97 6.53 -28.83 3.83
C GLY A 97 5.63 -28.10 2.82
N THR A 98 5.70 -26.77 2.72
CA THR A 98 4.96 -26.01 1.71
C THR A 98 5.64 -26.16 0.34
N PRO A 99 4.95 -26.69 -0.69
CA PRO A 99 5.55 -26.85 -2.01
C PRO A 99 5.74 -25.48 -2.68
N THR A 100 6.80 -25.34 -3.48
CA THR A 100 7.01 -24.15 -4.31
C THR A 100 5.81 -23.94 -5.24
N PRO A 101 5.19 -22.75 -5.23
CA PRO A 101 4.08 -22.46 -6.11
C PRO A 101 4.50 -22.55 -7.58
N LYS A 102 3.68 -23.22 -8.41
CA LYS A 102 3.92 -23.30 -9.86
C LYS A 102 3.48 -22.00 -10.58
N HIS A 103 2.59 -21.27 -9.97
CA HIS A 103 2.00 -20.04 -10.50
C HIS A 103 1.78 -19.06 -9.35
N PRO A 104 1.81 -17.74 -9.61
CA PRO A 104 1.43 -16.76 -8.61
C PRO A 104 0.03 -17.02 -8.06
N ALA A 105 -0.14 -16.87 -6.76
CA ALA A 105 -1.44 -16.95 -6.09
C ALA A 105 -1.74 -15.61 -5.42
N ALA A 106 -3.00 -15.19 -5.49
CA ALA A 106 -3.45 -13.95 -4.87
C ALA A 106 -4.91 -14.06 -4.43
N PHE A 107 -5.30 -13.16 -3.53
CA PHE A 107 -6.69 -12.95 -3.13
C PHE A 107 -7.00 -11.46 -3.19
N MET A 108 -8.29 -11.12 -3.33
CA MET A 108 -8.73 -9.74 -3.33
C MET A 108 -8.92 -9.25 -1.90
N LYS A 109 -8.54 -8.01 -1.64
CA LYS A 109 -8.86 -7.30 -0.41
C LYS A 109 -9.95 -6.27 -0.66
N THR A 110 -10.81 -6.05 0.34
CA THR A 110 -11.86 -5.05 0.24
C THR A 110 -11.27 -3.65 0.40
N ARG A 111 -11.90 -2.67 -0.23
CA ARG A 111 -11.49 -1.27 -0.07
C ARG A 111 -11.57 -0.80 1.38
N ASP A 112 -12.51 -1.31 2.17
CA ASP A 112 -12.68 -0.93 3.57
C ASP A 112 -11.53 -1.45 4.46
N SER A 113 -10.75 -2.44 3.99
CA SER A 113 -9.54 -2.85 4.67
C SER A 113 -8.39 -1.84 4.53
N LEU A 114 -8.46 -0.94 3.53
CA LEU A 114 -7.40 0.04 3.23
C LEU A 114 -7.37 1.16 4.26
N SER A 115 -6.17 1.52 4.71
CA SER A 115 -5.91 2.66 5.59
C SER A 115 -4.57 3.31 5.24
N GLY A 116 -4.29 4.48 5.79
CA GLY A 116 -3.03 5.20 5.54
C GLY A 116 -2.01 5.04 6.66
N SER A 117 -0.83 5.63 6.44
CA SER A 117 0.20 5.76 7.47
C SER A 117 -0.32 6.61 8.62
N GLY A 118 -0.05 6.20 9.86
CA GLY A 118 -0.56 6.85 11.08
C GLY A 118 -1.99 6.46 11.47
N SER A 119 -2.76 5.82 10.57
CA SER A 119 -4.08 5.31 10.92
C SER A 119 -3.97 4.17 11.93
N PRO A 120 -4.86 4.08 12.94
CA PRO A 120 -4.81 2.99 13.90
C PRO A 120 -5.23 1.65 13.28
N ILE A 121 -4.56 0.57 13.67
CA ILE A 121 -5.01 -0.80 13.43
C ILE A 121 -5.84 -1.21 14.64
N ILE A 122 -7.13 -1.44 14.44
CA ILE A 122 -8.05 -1.77 15.55
C ILE A 122 -8.00 -3.27 15.82
N ALA A 123 -7.63 -3.65 17.04
CA ALA A 123 -7.64 -5.05 17.47
C ALA A 123 -9.09 -5.58 17.46
N PRO A 124 -9.41 -6.58 16.61
CA PRO A 124 -10.77 -7.06 16.48
C PRO A 124 -11.13 -7.98 17.64
N PRO A 125 -12.36 -7.91 18.17
CA PRO A 125 -12.81 -8.78 19.27
C PRO A 125 -12.80 -10.28 18.91
N GLN A 126 -12.87 -10.59 17.60
CA GLN A 126 -12.81 -11.96 17.10
C GLN A 126 -11.39 -12.54 17.15
N CYS A 127 -10.35 -11.69 17.17
CA CYS A 127 -8.94 -12.07 17.16
C CYS A 127 -8.08 -11.10 17.99
N PRO A 128 -8.31 -10.95 19.28
CA PRO A 128 -7.63 -9.92 20.09
C PRO A 128 -6.13 -10.21 20.30
N ASN A 129 -5.69 -11.48 20.17
CA ASN A 129 -4.38 -11.94 20.62
C ASN A 129 -3.50 -12.53 19.50
N MET A 130 -3.98 -12.56 18.26
CA MET A 130 -3.23 -13.18 17.16
C MET A 130 -3.24 -12.28 15.91
N ILE A 131 -3.00 -10.99 16.11
CA ILE A 131 -2.86 -10.01 15.03
C ILE A 131 -1.41 -10.03 14.56
N ASP A 132 -1.20 -10.35 13.30
CA ASP A 132 0.13 -10.50 12.71
C ASP A 132 0.42 -9.40 11.69
N TYR A 133 1.69 -9.10 11.51
CA TYR A 133 2.23 -8.15 10.53
C TYR A 133 2.75 -8.89 9.30
N GLU A 134 2.58 -8.31 8.15
CA GLU A 134 3.08 -8.77 6.85
C GLU A 134 3.50 -7.55 6.02
N GLY A 135 4.74 -7.07 6.22
CA GLY A 135 5.29 -5.96 5.44
C GLY A 135 5.55 -6.39 4.00
N GLU A 136 5.10 -5.56 3.03
CA GLU A 136 5.15 -5.88 1.61
C GLU A 136 5.52 -4.67 0.76
N LEU A 137 6.34 -4.90 -0.29
CA LEU A 137 6.38 -3.98 -1.41
C LEU A 137 5.00 -4.00 -2.10
N CYS A 138 4.56 -2.84 -2.55
CA CYS A 138 3.31 -2.68 -3.26
C CYS A 138 3.53 -1.85 -4.52
N PHE A 139 2.92 -2.23 -5.64
CA PHE A 139 2.93 -1.41 -6.85
C PHE A 139 1.51 -1.00 -7.23
N VAL A 140 1.42 0.14 -7.92
CA VAL A 140 0.17 0.73 -8.37
C VAL A 140 0.14 0.75 -9.89
N ILE A 141 -0.97 0.30 -10.46
CA ILE A 141 -1.19 0.31 -11.90
C ILE A 141 -1.46 1.75 -12.37
N GLY A 142 -0.73 2.17 -13.41
CA GLY A 142 -0.86 3.51 -14.00
C GLY A 142 -1.65 3.54 -15.31
N ARG A 143 -1.75 2.40 -16.00
CA ARG A 143 -2.44 2.31 -17.29
C ARG A 143 -3.31 1.06 -17.32
N GLN A 144 -4.49 1.19 -17.92
CA GLN A 144 -5.37 0.02 -18.08
C GLN A 144 -4.68 -1.06 -18.90
N CYS A 145 -4.70 -2.31 -18.40
CA CYS A 145 -4.13 -3.44 -19.10
C CYS A 145 -4.92 -4.73 -18.87
N HIS A 146 -4.82 -5.62 -19.85
CA HIS A 146 -5.36 -6.97 -19.81
C HIS A 146 -4.55 -7.84 -20.76
N ASN A 147 -4.14 -9.03 -20.30
CA ASN A 147 -3.40 -10.02 -21.07
C ASN A 147 -2.10 -9.45 -21.70
N VAL A 148 -1.27 -8.82 -20.86
CA VAL A 148 0.02 -8.23 -21.28
C VAL A 148 1.17 -9.22 -21.08
N SER A 149 2.21 -9.09 -21.91
CA SER A 149 3.43 -9.89 -21.77
C SER A 149 4.29 -9.42 -20.59
N ALA A 150 5.20 -10.25 -20.11
CA ALA A 150 6.12 -9.86 -19.04
C ALA A 150 7.09 -8.75 -19.49
N GLU A 151 7.45 -8.73 -20.77
CA GLU A 151 8.34 -7.71 -21.35
C GLU A 151 7.71 -6.32 -21.33
N GLU A 152 6.38 -6.23 -21.51
CA GLU A 152 5.63 -4.97 -21.53
C GLU A 152 5.08 -4.58 -20.15
N ALA A 153 5.08 -5.50 -19.20
CA ALA A 153 4.35 -5.37 -17.94
C ALA A 153 4.70 -4.11 -17.13
N MET A 154 5.98 -3.74 -17.10
CA MET A 154 6.45 -2.60 -16.33
C MET A 154 5.99 -1.24 -16.90
N ASP A 155 5.58 -1.18 -18.16
CA ASP A 155 5.02 0.03 -18.76
C ASP A 155 3.64 0.40 -18.22
N TYR A 156 3.00 -0.51 -17.50
CA TYR A 156 1.69 -0.32 -16.89
C TYR A 156 1.77 0.07 -15.40
N VAL A 157 2.96 0.13 -14.82
CA VAL A 157 3.17 0.54 -13.43
C VAL A 157 3.27 2.06 -13.33
N ALA A 158 2.51 2.67 -12.42
CA ALA A 158 2.63 4.08 -12.08
C ALA A 158 3.76 4.34 -11.09
N GLY A 159 3.94 3.44 -10.14
CA GLY A 159 4.92 3.60 -9.08
C GLY A 159 4.74 2.57 -7.96
N TYR A 160 5.44 2.82 -6.87
CA TYR A 160 5.59 1.90 -5.74
C TYR A 160 5.20 2.56 -4.43
N THR A 161 4.70 1.75 -3.53
CA THR A 161 4.36 2.13 -2.15
C THR A 161 4.57 0.92 -1.24
N ILE A 162 4.26 1.07 0.03
CA ILE A 162 4.37 0.00 1.03
C ILE A 162 2.97 -0.44 1.43
N ALA A 163 2.78 -1.71 1.70
CA ALA A 163 1.59 -2.23 2.36
C ALA A 163 1.96 -3.10 3.56
N ASN A 164 1.04 -3.21 4.51
CA ASN A 164 1.09 -4.21 5.58
C ASN A 164 -0.18 -5.04 5.46
N ASP A 165 -0.06 -6.31 5.04
CA ASP A 165 -1.19 -7.23 4.93
C ASP A 165 -1.53 -7.83 6.30
N VAL A 166 -2.02 -6.96 7.21
CA VAL A 166 -2.37 -7.32 8.59
C VAL A 166 -3.31 -8.51 8.60
N SER A 167 -3.00 -9.49 9.46
CA SER A 167 -3.64 -10.80 9.44
C SER A 167 -4.09 -11.23 10.83
N ALA A 168 -5.36 -11.57 10.96
CA ALA A 168 -5.89 -12.27 12.12
C ALA A 168 -5.64 -13.78 11.96
N ARG A 169 -4.79 -14.36 12.80
CA ARG A 169 -4.28 -15.73 12.63
C ARG A 169 -5.08 -16.83 13.35
N ASN A 170 -6.17 -16.51 14.00
CA ASN A 170 -6.93 -17.48 14.81
C ASN A 170 -7.33 -18.74 14.04
N TRP A 171 -7.54 -18.63 12.74
CA TRP A 171 -8.03 -19.72 11.88
C TRP A 171 -6.93 -20.48 11.14
N VAL A 172 -5.69 -20.00 11.19
CA VAL A 172 -4.57 -20.61 10.44
C VAL A 172 -4.30 -22.05 10.93
N GLY A 173 -4.39 -22.29 12.22
CA GLY A 173 -4.22 -23.64 12.79
C GLY A 173 -5.23 -24.65 12.25
N GLU A 174 -6.46 -24.21 11.93
CA GLU A 174 -7.49 -25.08 11.35
C GLU A 174 -7.14 -25.51 9.93
N VAL A 175 -6.45 -24.67 9.15
CA VAL A 175 -5.97 -25.02 7.80
C VAL A 175 -5.01 -26.20 7.86
N PHE A 176 -4.01 -26.12 8.75
CA PHE A 176 -3.02 -27.18 8.90
C PHE A 176 -3.57 -28.45 9.57
N ALA A 177 -4.59 -28.33 10.40
CA ALA A 177 -5.26 -29.47 11.04
C ALA A 177 -6.36 -30.11 10.19
N SER A 178 -6.67 -29.52 9.02
CA SER A 178 -7.76 -29.99 8.17
C SER A 178 -7.46 -31.36 7.55
N ASP A 179 -8.39 -32.29 7.67
CA ASP A 179 -8.35 -33.59 6.98
C ASP A 179 -9.33 -33.56 5.80
N GLY A 180 -8.76 -33.54 4.59
CA GLY A 180 -9.50 -33.53 3.33
C GLY A 180 -9.71 -32.14 2.72
N THR A 181 -10.16 -32.14 1.46
CA THR A 181 -10.21 -30.96 0.59
C THR A 181 -11.18 -29.88 1.09
N PHE A 182 -12.41 -30.24 1.42
CA PHE A 182 -13.43 -29.24 1.79
C PHE A 182 -13.15 -28.56 3.13
N PRO A 183 -12.76 -29.27 4.21
CA PRO A 183 -12.32 -28.61 5.43
C PRO A 183 -11.16 -27.63 5.21
N ALA A 184 -10.17 -28.01 4.37
CA ALA A 184 -9.05 -27.13 4.04
C ALA A 184 -9.50 -25.86 3.30
N ILE A 185 -10.43 -25.97 2.33
CA ILE A 185 -10.99 -24.82 1.60
C ILE A 185 -11.70 -23.88 2.58
N HIS A 186 -12.60 -24.38 3.43
CA HIS A 186 -13.33 -23.55 4.39
C HIS A 186 -12.41 -22.85 5.39
N SER A 187 -11.38 -23.56 5.87
CA SER A 187 -10.41 -22.97 6.78
C SER A 187 -9.61 -21.87 6.08
N TRP A 188 -9.25 -22.07 4.80
CA TRP A 188 -8.57 -21.07 3.99
C TRP A 188 -9.44 -19.82 3.75
N GLU A 189 -10.72 -19.99 3.44
CA GLU A 189 -11.69 -18.87 3.31
C GLU A 189 -11.74 -18.03 4.59
N ARG A 190 -11.75 -18.66 5.76
CA ARG A 190 -11.70 -17.95 7.05
C ARG A 190 -10.38 -17.22 7.26
N ASN A 191 -9.26 -17.80 6.83
CA ASN A 191 -7.96 -17.15 6.88
C ASN A 191 -7.96 -15.89 6.00
N ILE A 192 -8.52 -15.93 4.80
CA ILE A 192 -8.70 -14.76 3.93
C ILE A 192 -9.58 -13.71 4.61
N ASN A 193 -10.70 -14.11 5.24
CA ASN A 193 -11.55 -13.19 5.98
C ASN A 193 -10.81 -12.48 7.12
N GLY A 194 -9.84 -13.15 7.74
CA GLY A 194 -8.96 -12.56 8.76
C GLY A 194 -8.05 -11.44 8.25
N LYS A 195 -7.97 -11.24 6.94
CA LYS A 195 -7.23 -10.18 6.25
C LYS A 195 -8.12 -9.04 5.72
N GLN A 196 -9.47 -9.16 5.86
CA GLN A 196 -10.46 -8.22 5.31
C GLN A 196 -10.98 -7.19 6.31
N LEU A 197 -10.54 -7.25 7.55
CA LEU A 197 -11.04 -6.35 8.59
C LEU A 197 -10.75 -4.88 8.25
N PRO A 198 -11.63 -3.94 8.62
CA PRO A 198 -11.39 -2.52 8.37
C PRO A 198 -10.03 -2.06 8.90
N GLY A 199 -9.23 -1.41 8.02
CA GLY A 199 -7.90 -0.94 8.36
C GLY A 199 -6.80 -2.01 8.36
N PHE A 200 -7.06 -3.24 7.92
CA PHE A 200 -6.07 -4.35 7.84
C PHE A 200 -5.22 -4.34 6.56
N THR A 201 -5.28 -3.24 5.82
CA THR A 201 -4.36 -2.95 4.71
C THR A 201 -3.80 -1.53 4.86
N PRO A 202 -3.02 -1.23 5.91
CA PRO A 202 -2.24 -0.01 5.90
C PRO A 202 -1.42 0.08 4.62
N CYS A 203 -1.46 1.23 3.93
CA CYS A 203 -0.77 1.45 2.66
C CYS A 203 -0.23 2.89 2.60
N GLY A 204 0.99 3.06 2.17
CA GLY A 204 1.67 4.35 2.11
C GLY A 204 3.16 4.27 2.46
N PRO A 205 3.80 5.36 2.89
CA PRO A 205 3.23 6.68 3.17
C PRO A 205 2.88 7.47 1.91
N VAL A 206 3.58 7.21 0.80
CA VAL A 206 3.50 7.92 -0.47
C VAL A 206 3.47 6.94 -1.65
N LEU A 207 3.14 7.40 -2.83
CA LEU A 207 3.39 6.73 -4.09
C LEU A 207 4.64 7.35 -4.71
N VAL A 208 5.73 6.57 -4.82
CA VAL A 208 6.97 6.95 -5.51
C VAL A 208 6.85 6.51 -6.96
N THR A 209 7.15 7.38 -7.91
CA THR A 209 6.98 7.06 -9.33
C THR A 209 7.94 5.97 -9.80
N ARG A 210 7.59 5.28 -10.86
CA ARG A 210 8.45 4.20 -11.41
C ARG A 210 9.80 4.71 -11.91
N GLU A 211 9.87 5.97 -12.31
CA GLU A 211 11.09 6.62 -12.79
C GLU A 211 12.09 6.88 -11.65
N GLU A 212 11.60 7.06 -10.42
CA GLU A 212 12.44 7.27 -9.24
C GLU A 212 13.01 5.96 -8.69
N ILE A 213 12.34 4.81 -8.95
CA ILE A 213 12.80 3.47 -8.54
C ILE A 213 13.01 2.62 -9.79
N SER A 214 14.25 2.56 -10.27
CA SER A 214 14.60 1.81 -11.49
C SER A 214 14.64 0.29 -11.29
N GLU A 215 14.93 -0.18 -10.06
CA GLU A 215 15.15 -1.60 -9.75
C GLU A 215 14.23 -2.10 -8.62
N PRO A 216 12.91 -2.15 -8.83
CA PRO A 216 11.95 -2.51 -7.77
C PRO A 216 12.09 -3.96 -7.28
N ASN A 217 12.76 -4.81 -8.06
CA ASN A 217 13.06 -6.19 -7.68
C ASN A 217 14.40 -6.32 -6.90
N ASN A 218 14.98 -5.21 -6.43
CA ASN A 218 16.23 -5.18 -5.67
C ASN A 218 16.22 -4.04 -4.65
N LEU A 219 15.24 -4.03 -3.73
CA LEU A 219 15.10 -3.04 -2.67
C LEU A 219 15.26 -3.71 -1.30
N GLN A 220 15.95 -3.06 -0.39
CA GLN A 220 15.96 -3.49 1.00
C GLN A 220 14.60 -3.19 1.64
N MET A 221 14.08 -4.16 2.36
CA MET A 221 12.82 -4.04 3.08
C MET A 221 12.96 -4.61 4.49
N LYS A 222 12.39 -3.91 5.47
CA LYS A 222 12.32 -4.40 6.86
C LYS A 222 10.99 -4.03 7.51
N THR A 223 10.53 -4.90 8.40
CA THR A 223 9.42 -4.63 9.31
C THR A 223 9.93 -4.62 10.73
N THR A 224 9.53 -3.61 11.52
CA THR A 224 9.84 -3.54 12.94
C THR A 224 8.56 -3.54 13.78
N LEU A 225 8.63 -4.12 14.96
CA LEU A 225 7.60 -4.04 15.99
C LEU A 225 8.22 -3.42 17.24
N ASN A 226 7.74 -2.25 17.65
CA ASN A 226 8.31 -1.47 18.75
C ASN A 226 9.83 -1.22 18.60
N GLY A 227 10.29 -1.03 17.35
CA GLY A 227 11.70 -0.81 17.01
C GLY A 227 12.56 -2.08 16.90
N GLU A 228 12.06 -3.26 17.28
CA GLU A 228 12.72 -4.54 17.05
C GLU A 228 12.48 -5.03 15.64
N VAL A 229 13.56 -5.47 14.93
CA VAL A 229 13.45 -5.97 13.56
C VAL A 229 12.81 -7.36 13.56
N MET A 230 11.66 -7.46 12.90
CA MET A 230 10.90 -8.69 12.74
C MET A 230 11.10 -9.35 11.37
N GLN A 231 11.06 -8.57 10.30
CA GLN A 231 11.33 -9.02 8.95
C GLN A 231 12.48 -8.19 8.38
N SER A 232 13.38 -8.83 7.65
CA SER A 232 14.47 -8.16 6.92
C SER A 232 14.80 -8.96 5.68
N THR A 233 14.61 -8.35 4.51
CA THR A 233 14.80 -8.99 3.22
C THR A 233 15.22 -8.00 2.15
N ASN A 234 15.55 -8.52 0.99
CA ASN A 234 15.60 -7.77 -0.26
C ASN A 234 14.48 -8.29 -1.18
N THR A 235 13.89 -7.43 -2.00
CA THR A 235 12.84 -7.82 -2.94
C THR A 235 13.34 -8.76 -4.04
N ASP A 236 14.65 -8.98 -4.15
CA ASP A 236 15.23 -10.00 -5.01
C ASP A 236 14.94 -11.45 -4.52
N ASP A 237 14.47 -11.62 -3.27
CA ASP A 237 14.03 -12.90 -2.73
C ASP A 237 12.61 -13.33 -3.23
N MET A 238 11.89 -12.48 -3.98
CA MET A 238 10.61 -12.86 -4.59
C MET A 238 10.77 -14.04 -5.55
N ILE A 239 9.83 -14.99 -5.48
CA ILE A 239 9.73 -16.15 -6.38
C ILE A 239 9.30 -15.67 -7.78
N PHE A 240 8.22 -14.92 -7.85
CA PHE A 240 7.72 -14.28 -9.07
C PHE A 240 7.97 -12.78 -8.98
N LYS A 241 8.72 -12.25 -9.92
CA LYS A 241 9.05 -10.81 -10.00
C LYS A 241 7.87 -10.00 -10.52
N LEU A 242 7.93 -8.67 -10.36
CA LEU A 242 6.84 -7.78 -10.76
C LEU A 242 6.35 -8.01 -12.20
N PRO A 243 7.22 -8.13 -13.23
CA PRO A 243 6.76 -8.38 -14.60
C PRO A 243 5.96 -9.68 -14.72
N GLU A 244 6.38 -10.74 -14.03
CA GLU A 244 5.69 -12.03 -14.03
C GLU A 244 4.34 -11.95 -13.32
N LEU A 245 4.25 -11.24 -12.20
CA LEU A 245 3.00 -11.01 -11.47
C LEU A 245 1.98 -10.27 -12.35
N ILE A 246 2.39 -9.16 -12.97
CA ILE A 246 1.52 -8.36 -13.83
C ILE A 246 1.06 -9.18 -15.03
N SER A 247 1.99 -9.84 -15.74
CA SER A 247 1.67 -10.67 -16.89
C SER A 247 0.70 -11.78 -16.52
N TYR A 248 0.95 -12.50 -15.42
CA TYR A 248 0.09 -13.60 -14.99
C TYR A 248 -1.30 -13.12 -14.59
N PHE A 249 -1.41 -12.13 -13.71
CA PHE A 249 -2.70 -11.68 -13.21
C PHE A 249 -3.50 -10.89 -14.23
N SER A 250 -2.85 -10.20 -15.19
CA SER A 250 -3.56 -9.53 -16.27
C SER A 250 -4.30 -10.46 -17.22
N GLN A 251 -4.02 -11.77 -17.21
CA GLN A 251 -4.80 -12.76 -17.95
C GLN A 251 -6.17 -12.99 -17.33
N TRP A 252 -6.31 -12.78 -16.03
CA TRP A 252 -7.52 -13.03 -15.24
C TRP A 252 -8.29 -11.75 -14.90
N TYR A 253 -7.55 -10.65 -14.69
CA TYR A 253 -8.09 -9.35 -14.29
C TYR A 253 -7.81 -8.30 -15.34
N GLN A 254 -8.80 -7.47 -15.61
CA GLN A 254 -8.56 -6.21 -16.30
C GLN A 254 -8.14 -5.18 -15.25
N PHE A 255 -6.87 -4.81 -15.26
CA PHE A 255 -6.35 -3.78 -14.38
C PHE A 255 -6.69 -2.37 -14.86
N HIS A 256 -6.88 -1.47 -13.91
CA HIS A 256 -7.17 -0.05 -14.16
C HIS A 256 -6.18 0.85 -13.42
N PRO A 257 -6.00 2.11 -13.87
CA PRO A 257 -5.21 3.08 -13.14
C PRO A 257 -5.68 3.19 -11.69
N GLY A 258 -4.72 3.13 -10.75
CA GLY A 258 -4.97 3.15 -9.33
C GLY A 258 -5.27 1.80 -8.69
N ASP A 259 -5.32 0.70 -9.44
CA ASP A 259 -5.37 -0.63 -8.83
C ASP A 259 -4.07 -0.94 -8.09
N ILE A 260 -4.19 -1.56 -6.93
CA ILE A 260 -3.11 -1.84 -5.99
C ILE A 260 -2.80 -3.33 -6.02
N VAL A 261 -1.52 -3.68 -6.14
CA VAL A 261 -1.05 -5.06 -6.06
C VAL A 261 0.08 -5.13 -5.03
N THR A 262 -0.09 -5.96 -4.00
CA THR A 262 0.97 -6.26 -3.05
C THR A 262 1.76 -7.49 -3.51
N THR A 263 3.02 -7.63 -3.08
CA THR A 263 3.94 -8.61 -3.65
C THR A 263 4.12 -9.87 -2.82
N GLY A 264 3.41 -9.97 -1.70
CA GLY A 264 3.59 -11.03 -0.72
C GLY A 264 4.57 -10.63 0.39
N SER A 265 4.45 -11.29 1.52
CA SER A 265 5.27 -11.04 2.70
C SER A 265 6.53 -11.90 2.72
N PRO A 266 7.69 -11.36 3.13
CA PRO A 266 8.90 -12.13 3.37
C PRO A 266 8.85 -12.90 4.68
N ALA A 267 9.90 -13.70 4.94
CA ALA A 267 10.13 -14.40 6.21
C ALA A 267 10.11 -13.48 7.43
N GLY A 268 9.79 -14.04 8.58
CA GLY A 268 9.78 -13.37 9.89
C GLY A 268 8.43 -12.89 10.35
N VAL A 269 7.33 -13.34 9.72
CA VAL A 269 5.96 -13.10 10.20
C VAL A 269 5.79 -13.64 11.62
N GLY A 270 4.96 -12.98 12.42
CA GLY A 270 4.81 -13.33 13.83
C GLY A 270 4.33 -14.77 14.06
N PHE A 271 3.48 -15.28 13.19
CA PHE A 271 3.01 -16.67 13.24
C PHE A 271 4.11 -17.70 12.97
N GLY A 272 5.10 -17.38 12.11
CA GLY A 272 6.22 -18.26 11.75
C GLY A 272 7.34 -18.30 12.81
N ARG A 273 7.33 -17.43 13.80
CA ARG A 273 8.40 -17.33 14.82
C ARG A 273 8.24 -18.36 15.93
N ASP A 274 9.36 -18.68 16.58
CA ASP A 274 9.39 -19.50 17.79
C ASP A 274 10.20 -18.77 18.89
N PRO A 275 9.58 -18.29 19.99
CA PRO A 275 8.12 -18.28 20.19
C PRO A 275 7.39 -17.33 19.23
N LYS A 276 6.09 -17.59 18.98
CA LYS A 276 5.23 -16.71 18.15
C LYS A 276 5.12 -15.32 18.74
N VAL A 277 5.12 -14.30 17.86
CA VAL A 277 5.03 -12.89 18.25
C VAL A 277 3.85 -12.23 17.52
N PHE A 278 2.88 -11.72 18.27
CA PHE A 278 1.72 -11.04 17.72
C PHE A 278 1.62 -9.61 18.24
N MET A 279 1.06 -8.74 17.41
CA MET A 279 0.79 -7.36 17.77
C MET A 279 -0.35 -7.26 18.79
N LYS A 280 -0.25 -6.33 19.71
CA LYS A 280 -1.24 -6.03 20.75
C LYS A 280 -1.46 -4.52 20.87
N PRO A 281 -2.58 -4.08 21.47
CA PRO A 281 -2.82 -2.66 21.71
C PRO A 281 -1.64 -1.98 22.41
N GLY A 282 -1.24 -0.82 21.88
CA GLY A 282 -0.09 -0.04 22.30
C GLY A 282 1.18 -0.30 21.47
N ASP A 283 1.24 -1.39 20.72
CA ASP A 283 2.38 -1.66 19.84
C ASP A 283 2.38 -0.74 18.60
N VAL A 284 3.59 -0.46 18.11
CA VAL A 284 3.82 0.27 16.86
C VAL A 284 4.51 -0.67 15.88
N VAL A 285 3.89 -0.88 14.73
CA VAL A 285 4.45 -1.62 13.61
C VAL A 285 4.89 -0.65 12.52
N GLU A 286 6.11 -0.84 12.02
CA GLU A 286 6.64 -0.03 10.92
C GLU A 286 7.19 -0.93 9.81
N VAL A 287 6.87 -0.58 8.57
CA VAL A 287 7.43 -1.22 7.38
C VAL A 287 8.21 -0.17 6.61
N GLU A 288 9.47 -0.43 6.36
CA GLU A 288 10.38 0.46 5.63
C GLU A 288 10.86 -0.22 4.36
N VAL A 289 10.78 0.49 3.23
CA VAL A 289 11.30 0.04 1.94
C VAL A 289 12.22 1.12 1.38
N GLU A 290 13.39 0.70 0.93
CA GLU A 290 14.41 1.56 0.33
C GLU A 290 13.81 2.40 -0.81
N GLY A 291 14.09 3.72 -0.78
CA GLY A 291 13.60 4.67 -1.77
C GLY A 291 12.13 5.08 -1.64
N ILE A 292 11.33 4.41 -0.78
CA ILE A 292 9.90 4.74 -0.59
C ILE A 292 9.67 5.44 0.75
N GLY A 293 10.34 4.99 1.81
CA GLY A 293 10.19 5.53 3.14
C GLY A 293 9.61 4.53 4.13
N LYS A 294 8.78 5.01 5.06
CA LYS A 294 8.29 4.22 6.19
C LYS A 294 6.77 4.36 6.37
N LEU A 295 6.08 3.23 6.35
CA LEU A 295 4.70 3.09 6.77
C LEU A 295 4.66 2.75 8.25
N SER A 296 3.96 3.54 9.08
CA SER A 296 3.92 3.36 10.53
C SER A 296 2.48 3.37 11.04
N ASN A 297 2.11 2.39 11.84
CA ASN A 297 0.75 2.27 12.38
C ASN A 297 0.79 1.78 13.82
N THR A 298 -0.12 2.30 14.65
CA THR A 298 -0.29 1.89 16.05
C THR A 298 -1.48 0.96 16.18
N ILE A 299 -1.32 -0.11 16.95
CA ILE A 299 -2.40 -1.03 17.29
C ILE A 299 -3.21 -0.44 18.46
N VAL A 300 -4.52 -0.38 18.32
CA VAL A 300 -5.41 0.13 19.38
C VAL A 300 -6.51 -0.86 19.74
N GLU A 301 -7.02 -0.76 20.96
CA GLU A 301 -8.21 -1.51 21.37
C GLU A 301 -9.45 -1.00 20.64
N MET A 302 -10.37 -1.90 20.34
CA MET A 302 -11.69 -1.51 19.90
C MET A 302 -12.45 -0.85 21.07
N ASN A 303 -12.70 0.45 20.96
CA ASN A 303 -13.53 1.14 21.95
C ASN A 303 -14.96 0.59 21.91
N SER A 304 -15.46 0.11 23.04
CA SER A 304 -16.81 -0.46 23.22
C SER A 304 -17.97 0.54 23.07
N GLY A 305 -17.72 1.71 22.50
CA GLY A 305 -18.65 2.83 22.37
C GLY A 305 -19.02 3.23 20.94
N ARG A 306 -18.82 2.34 19.95
CA ARG A 306 -19.32 2.56 18.58
C ARG A 306 -20.12 1.38 18.09
#